data_94a9ba7ade69dff1e56f9cba61059423
#
_entry.id   94a9ba7ade69dff1e56f9cba61059423
#
_cell.length_a   1.000
_cell.length_b   1.000
_cell.length_c   1.000
_cell.angle_alpha   90.00
_cell.angle_beta   90.00
_cell.angle_gamma   90.00
#
_symmetry.space_group_name_H-M   'P 1'
#
loop_
_entity.id
_entity.type
_entity.pdbx_description
1 polymer ?
#
loop_
_entity_poly.entity_id
_entity_poly.type
_entity_poly.pdbx_seq_one_letter_code
_entity_poly.pdbx_strand_id
1 'polypeptide(L)'
;MKDNLIRFDWAMKRLLRDKSNYIVLEGFLSTLLGEDLRIVRFLESEGNQEDATDKFNRADMLVEDSKGRLLIIEVQNNQPYDYFHRVLKGVPRSRPRYTNLGKETDLISMIYSINIIFFHLGFGKDYIYHGKTEFRGLHNSEDILKLFGNQHDLFFYKNTYDIPTEYYLLRTEYFNKAPTTPLDEWFRFLKTTEIDNTATAKGLPEARERLRVEALSPDEKRAYIRDMEALSYQRSVFKSAWIEGWAEGYKESYSQEVAKRMKAMGLPMETIIQCTRLTAEEINQL
;
A
#
# COMPACT_ATOMS: atom_id res chain seq x y z
N MET A 1 -25.41 -7.01 17.85
CA MET A 1 -24.69 -7.98 17.01
C MET A 1 -23.57 -7.23 16.31
N LYS A 2 -22.34 -7.76 16.30
CA LYS A 2 -21.29 -7.18 15.46
C LYS A 2 -21.65 -7.49 14.01
N ASP A 3 -21.64 -6.45 13.15
CA ASP A 3 -21.84 -6.65 11.72
C ASP A 3 -20.67 -7.46 11.18
N ASN A 4 -20.97 -8.55 10.48
CA ASN A 4 -19.96 -9.37 9.80
C ASN A 4 -19.71 -8.77 8.41
N LEU A 5 -18.74 -7.86 8.32
CA LEU A 5 -18.44 -7.13 7.09
C LEU A 5 -17.37 -7.83 6.25
N ILE A 6 -17.47 -7.63 4.96
CA ILE A 6 -16.49 -8.09 3.98
C ILE A 6 -15.25 -7.21 4.08
N ARG A 7 -14.07 -7.82 4.05
CA ARG A 7 -12.81 -7.06 4.00
C ARG A 7 -12.76 -6.17 2.78
N PHE A 8 -12.24 -4.96 2.98
CA PHE A 8 -12.18 -3.93 1.93
C PHE A 8 -11.36 -4.37 0.71
N ASP A 9 -10.25 -5.08 0.91
CA ASP A 9 -9.40 -5.61 -0.16
C ASP A 9 -10.14 -6.59 -1.07
N TRP A 10 -10.96 -7.48 -0.48
CA TRP A 10 -11.79 -8.40 -1.23
C TRP A 10 -12.94 -7.68 -1.94
N ALA A 11 -13.59 -6.76 -1.23
CA ALA A 11 -14.67 -5.94 -1.77
C ALA A 11 -14.20 -5.11 -2.97
N MET A 12 -13.02 -4.51 -2.88
CA MET A 12 -12.40 -3.75 -3.97
C MET A 12 -12.28 -4.57 -5.25
N LYS A 13 -11.79 -5.79 -5.13
CA LYS A 13 -11.56 -6.66 -6.30
C LYS A 13 -12.84 -7.16 -6.96
N ARG A 14 -13.92 -7.31 -6.20
CA ARG A 14 -15.11 -8.03 -6.66
C ARG A 14 -16.40 -7.21 -6.66
N LEU A 15 -16.58 -6.31 -5.70
CA LEU A 15 -17.85 -5.60 -5.49
C LEU A 15 -17.79 -4.12 -5.88
N LEU A 16 -16.69 -3.44 -5.55
CA LEU A 16 -16.60 -2.00 -5.72
C LEU A 16 -16.41 -1.54 -7.17
N ARG A 17 -16.25 -2.48 -8.11
CA ARG A 17 -16.26 -2.21 -9.54
C ARG A 17 -17.67 -2.03 -10.11
N ASP A 18 -18.69 -2.47 -9.40
CA ASP A 18 -20.09 -2.23 -9.76
C ASP A 18 -20.46 -0.76 -9.46
N LYS A 19 -21.09 -0.09 -10.44
CA LYS A 19 -21.50 1.32 -10.31
C LYS A 19 -22.38 1.57 -9.09
N SER A 20 -23.21 0.60 -8.71
CA SER A 20 -24.04 0.71 -7.53
C SER A 20 -23.25 0.89 -6.23
N ASN A 21 -21.98 0.45 -6.20
CA ASN A 21 -21.10 0.47 -5.04
C ASN A 21 -20.05 1.60 -5.09
N TYR A 22 -20.02 2.43 -6.13
CA TYR A 22 -19.05 3.52 -6.26
C TYR A 22 -19.06 4.46 -5.04
N ILE A 23 -20.21 4.67 -4.43
CA ILE A 23 -20.36 5.54 -3.26
C ILE A 23 -19.42 5.16 -2.11
N VAL A 24 -19.12 3.89 -1.93
CA VAL A 24 -18.18 3.40 -0.90
C VAL A 24 -16.75 3.84 -1.23
N LEU A 25 -16.34 3.61 -2.47
CA LEU A 25 -14.99 3.95 -2.92
C LEU A 25 -14.81 5.48 -3.03
N GLU A 26 -15.81 6.18 -3.58
CA GLU A 26 -15.83 7.65 -3.62
C GLU A 26 -15.75 8.27 -2.22
N GLY A 27 -16.44 7.67 -1.25
CA GLY A 27 -16.38 8.10 0.14
C GLY A 27 -14.97 7.95 0.74
N PHE A 28 -14.34 6.82 0.53
CA PHE A 28 -12.97 6.58 0.94
C PHE A 28 -11.99 7.57 0.30
N LEU A 29 -12.03 7.68 -1.03
CA LEU A 29 -11.14 8.55 -1.79
C LEU A 29 -11.37 10.03 -1.47
N SER A 30 -12.61 10.45 -1.32
CA SER A 30 -12.94 11.82 -0.90
C SER A 30 -12.38 12.15 0.47
N THR A 31 -12.49 11.22 1.41
CA THR A 31 -11.97 11.41 2.77
C THR A 31 -10.44 11.43 2.78
N LEU A 32 -9.79 10.57 2.00
CA LEU A 32 -8.33 10.50 1.90
C LEU A 32 -7.74 11.78 1.27
N LEU A 33 -8.35 12.26 0.19
CA LEU A 33 -7.83 13.41 -0.56
C LEU A 33 -8.33 14.75 0.00
N GLY A 34 -9.28 14.74 0.95
CA GLY A 34 -9.83 15.96 1.57
C GLY A 34 -10.71 16.78 0.62
N GLU A 35 -11.26 16.17 -0.43
CA GLU A 35 -12.12 16.82 -1.41
C GLU A 35 -13.23 15.88 -1.90
N ASP A 36 -14.32 16.44 -2.43
CA ASP A 36 -15.39 15.63 -3.00
C ASP A 36 -14.96 15.02 -4.34
N LEU A 37 -14.90 13.70 -4.40
CA LEU A 37 -14.44 12.94 -5.56
C LEU A 37 -15.59 12.10 -6.10
N ARG A 38 -15.74 12.10 -7.43
CA ARG A 38 -16.67 11.24 -8.14
C ARG A 38 -15.95 10.42 -9.20
N ILE A 39 -16.22 9.14 -9.23
CA ILE A 39 -15.67 8.20 -10.22
C ILE A 39 -16.52 8.27 -11.48
N VAL A 40 -15.87 8.59 -12.60
CA VAL A 40 -16.52 8.59 -13.91
C VAL A 40 -16.51 7.20 -14.51
N ARG A 41 -15.35 6.52 -14.46
CA ARG A 41 -15.20 5.17 -15.00
C ARG A 41 -14.08 4.39 -14.32
N PHE A 42 -14.24 3.07 -14.33
CA PHE A 42 -13.14 2.15 -14.11
C PHE A 42 -12.43 1.92 -15.44
N LEU A 43 -11.12 2.06 -15.39
CA LEU A 43 -10.26 1.71 -16.51
C LEU A 43 -9.80 0.28 -16.23
N GLU A 44 -10.40 -0.69 -16.92
CA GLU A 44 -9.91 -2.05 -16.83
C GLU A 44 -8.47 -2.08 -17.31
N SER A 45 -7.58 -2.65 -16.52
CA SER A 45 -6.31 -3.10 -17.04
C SER A 45 -6.64 -4.27 -17.96
N GLU A 46 -6.98 -4.02 -19.22
CA GLU A 46 -7.00 -5.04 -20.27
C GLU A 46 -5.59 -5.61 -20.34
N GLY A 47 -5.33 -6.55 -19.45
CA GLY A 47 -4.16 -7.40 -19.55
C GLY A 47 -4.42 -8.30 -20.72
N ASN A 48 -3.90 -7.90 -21.87
CA ASN A 48 -3.71 -8.81 -22.98
C ASN A 48 -3.09 -10.10 -22.43
N GLN A 49 -3.70 -11.24 -22.80
CA GLN A 49 -3.23 -12.57 -22.49
C GLN A 49 -1.86 -12.89 -23.13
N GLU A 50 -1.16 -11.90 -23.68
CA GLU A 50 0.04 -12.11 -24.50
C GLU A 50 1.34 -12.25 -23.71
N ASP A 51 1.38 -11.87 -22.41
CA ASP A 51 2.59 -12.08 -21.60
C ASP A 51 2.27 -12.70 -20.24
N ALA A 52 2.54 -13.99 -20.12
CA ALA A 52 2.46 -14.72 -18.86
C ALA A 52 3.43 -14.19 -17.77
N THR A 53 4.39 -13.35 -18.16
CA THR A 53 5.37 -12.69 -17.30
C THR A 53 4.85 -11.41 -16.63
N ASP A 54 3.74 -10.84 -17.13
CA ASP A 54 3.18 -9.56 -16.65
C ASP A 54 2.21 -9.71 -15.45
N LYS A 55 2.12 -10.90 -14.83
CA LYS A 55 1.26 -11.15 -13.66
C LYS A 55 1.55 -10.24 -12.45
N PHE A 56 2.71 -9.60 -12.42
CA PHE A 56 3.18 -8.80 -11.29
C PHE A 56 2.87 -7.29 -11.39
N ASN A 57 2.29 -6.81 -12.49
CA ASN A 57 2.16 -5.37 -12.77
C ASN A 57 0.71 -4.88 -12.92
N ARG A 58 -0.28 -5.61 -12.40
CA ARG A 58 -1.68 -5.18 -12.47
C ARG A 58 -2.01 -4.39 -11.21
N ALA A 59 -2.40 -3.13 -11.37
CA ALA A 59 -3.08 -2.41 -10.31
C ALA A 59 -4.35 -3.19 -9.91
N ASP A 60 -4.62 -3.29 -8.61
CA ASP A 60 -5.86 -3.92 -8.15
C ASP A 60 -7.09 -3.16 -8.68
N MET A 61 -6.96 -1.83 -8.81
CA MET A 61 -8.00 -0.96 -9.34
C MET A 61 -7.41 0.30 -9.95
N LEU A 62 -7.94 0.71 -11.11
CA LEU A 62 -7.63 1.97 -11.77
C LEU A 62 -8.92 2.68 -12.10
N VAL A 63 -9.06 3.92 -11.65
CA VAL A 63 -10.26 4.73 -11.88
C VAL A 63 -9.90 6.11 -12.42
N GLU A 64 -10.80 6.70 -13.19
CA GLU A 64 -10.78 8.09 -13.59
C GLU A 64 -11.88 8.84 -12.85
N ASP A 65 -11.53 10.00 -12.30
CA ASP A 65 -12.47 10.87 -11.63
C ASP A 65 -13.06 11.95 -12.56
N SER A 66 -14.00 12.72 -12.03
CA SER A 66 -14.69 13.80 -12.75
C SER A 66 -13.78 14.97 -13.16
N LYS A 67 -12.56 15.04 -12.63
CA LYS A 67 -11.53 16.03 -12.98
C LYS A 67 -10.51 15.50 -13.98
N GLY A 68 -10.71 14.28 -14.52
CA GLY A 68 -9.79 13.62 -15.43
C GLY A 68 -8.50 13.12 -14.79
N ARG A 69 -8.48 12.97 -13.45
CA ARG A 69 -7.32 12.42 -12.74
C ARG A 69 -7.40 10.90 -12.69
N LEU A 70 -6.25 10.24 -12.74
CA LEU A 70 -6.15 8.81 -12.61
C LEU A 70 -5.80 8.43 -11.17
N LEU A 71 -6.55 7.50 -10.61
CA LEU A 71 -6.28 6.95 -9.29
C LEU A 71 -5.99 5.47 -9.42
N ILE A 72 -4.77 5.10 -9.08
CA ILE A 72 -4.28 3.71 -9.01
C ILE A 72 -4.39 3.30 -7.56
N ILE A 73 -5.19 2.28 -7.26
CA ILE A 73 -5.38 1.78 -5.92
C ILE A 73 -4.86 0.36 -5.86
N GLU A 74 -3.93 0.11 -4.96
CA GLU A 74 -3.33 -1.18 -4.73
C GLU A 74 -3.48 -1.61 -3.28
N VAL A 75 -3.77 -2.88 -3.06
CA VAL A 75 -3.84 -3.48 -1.73
C VAL A 75 -2.81 -4.58 -1.61
N GLN A 76 -1.92 -4.43 -0.64
CA GLN A 76 -0.81 -5.33 -0.42
C GLN A 76 -0.93 -5.99 0.96
N ASN A 77 -1.22 -7.30 0.95
CA ASN A 77 -1.35 -8.09 2.19
C ASN A 77 0.00 -8.67 2.66
N ASN A 78 0.94 -8.87 1.73
CA ASN A 78 2.26 -9.44 2.00
C ASN A 78 3.35 -8.48 1.56
N GLN A 79 4.49 -8.49 2.25
CA GLN A 79 5.64 -7.68 1.92
C GLN A 79 6.47 -8.34 0.80
N PRO A 80 6.40 -7.89 -0.46
CA PRO A 80 7.37 -8.30 -1.46
C PRO A 80 8.70 -7.60 -1.20
N TYR A 81 9.81 -8.32 -1.46
CA TYR A 81 11.17 -7.79 -1.28
C TYR A 81 11.41 -6.47 -2.05
N ASP A 82 10.80 -6.35 -3.22
CA ASP A 82 10.93 -5.22 -4.15
C ASP A 82 9.77 -4.23 -4.12
N TYR A 83 9.04 -4.14 -2.99
CA TYR A 83 7.80 -3.37 -2.87
C TYR A 83 7.91 -1.93 -3.41
N PHE A 84 8.87 -1.15 -2.92
CA PHE A 84 9.05 0.24 -3.38
C PHE A 84 9.40 0.34 -4.86
N HIS A 85 10.20 -0.60 -5.36
CA HIS A 85 10.53 -0.66 -6.79
C HIS A 85 9.28 -0.86 -7.65
N ARG A 86 8.34 -1.67 -7.18
CA ARG A 86 7.06 -1.93 -7.86
C ARG A 86 6.14 -0.71 -7.80
N VAL A 87 5.99 -0.09 -6.63
CA VAL A 87 5.19 1.15 -6.47
C VAL A 87 5.70 2.25 -7.40
N LEU A 88 7.00 2.51 -7.41
CA LEU A 88 7.59 3.55 -8.23
C LEU A 88 7.59 3.23 -9.72
N LYS A 89 7.70 1.95 -10.12
CA LYS A 89 7.68 1.52 -11.53
C LYS A 89 6.26 1.29 -12.06
N GLY A 90 5.29 1.00 -11.20
CA GLY A 90 3.91 0.69 -11.60
C GLY A 90 3.22 1.86 -12.28
N VAL A 91 3.42 3.06 -11.78
CA VAL A 91 2.80 4.29 -12.30
C VAL A 91 3.21 4.62 -13.74
N PRO A 92 4.52 4.62 -14.12
CA PRO A 92 4.93 4.93 -15.50
C PRO A 92 4.41 3.93 -16.53
N ARG A 93 4.27 2.65 -16.16
CA ARG A 93 3.84 1.59 -17.07
C ARG A 93 2.34 1.61 -17.40
N SER A 94 1.53 2.13 -16.50
CA SER A 94 0.09 2.28 -16.71
C SER A 94 -0.24 3.39 -17.73
N ARG A 95 0.68 4.34 -17.93
CA ARG A 95 0.52 5.53 -18.74
C ARG A 95 0.26 5.33 -20.24
N PRO A 96 1.15 4.59 -20.98
CA PRO A 96 1.03 4.56 -22.45
C PRO A 96 -0.26 3.88 -22.93
N ARG A 97 -0.83 2.99 -22.13
CA ARG A 97 -2.04 2.24 -22.48
C ARG A 97 -3.30 3.10 -22.42
N TYR A 98 -3.29 4.19 -21.63
CA TYR A 98 -4.48 5.04 -21.43
C TYR A 98 -4.45 6.33 -22.23
N THR A 99 -3.27 6.78 -22.69
CA THR A 99 -3.13 7.93 -23.60
C THR A 99 -3.52 7.62 -25.05
N ASN A 100 -3.57 6.33 -25.43
CA ASN A 100 -3.90 5.89 -26.80
C ASN A 100 -5.39 5.70 -27.10
N LEU A 101 -6.30 6.12 -26.19
CA LEU A 101 -7.75 5.99 -26.38
C LEU A 101 -8.37 7.03 -27.33
N GLY A 102 -7.59 7.58 -28.25
CA GLY A 102 -8.07 8.18 -29.51
C GLY A 102 -8.58 9.61 -29.44
N LYS A 103 -8.25 10.37 -28.38
CA LYS A 103 -8.48 11.81 -28.33
C LYS A 103 -7.16 12.56 -28.21
N GLU A 104 -6.91 13.45 -29.15
CA GLU A 104 -5.69 14.29 -29.24
C GLU A 104 -5.47 15.22 -28.02
N THR A 105 -6.33 15.18 -26.99
CA THR A 105 -6.34 16.12 -25.87
C THR A 105 -6.58 15.47 -24.51
N ASP A 106 -6.42 14.16 -24.36
CA ASP A 106 -6.55 13.55 -23.03
C ASP A 106 -5.31 13.85 -22.16
N LEU A 107 -5.33 15.07 -21.65
CA LEU A 107 -4.43 15.57 -20.62
C LEU A 107 -4.71 14.82 -19.34
N ILE A 108 -3.95 13.76 -19.06
CA ILE A 108 -3.93 13.18 -17.71
C ILE A 108 -3.43 14.27 -16.77
N SER A 109 -4.34 14.89 -16.06
CA SER A 109 -4.03 16.05 -15.23
C SER A 109 -3.18 15.68 -14.01
N MET A 110 -3.36 14.47 -13.45
CA MET A 110 -2.64 13.99 -12.28
C MET A 110 -2.84 12.49 -12.09
N ILE A 111 -1.85 11.83 -11.50
CA ILE A 111 -1.93 10.43 -11.10
C ILE A 111 -1.78 10.33 -9.59
N TYR A 112 -2.73 9.70 -8.93
CA TYR A 112 -2.63 9.32 -7.52
C TYR A 112 -2.36 7.82 -7.42
N SER A 113 -1.25 7.45 -6.77
CA SER A 113 -0.92 6.07 -6.43
C SER A 113 -1.24 5.85 -4.96
N ILE A 114 -2.33 5.14 -4.69
CA ILE A 114 -2.86 4.89 -3.35
C ILE A 114 -2.55 3.45 -2.98
N ASN A 115 -1.71 3.25 -1.98
CA ASN A 115 -1.20 1.95 -1.59
C ASN A 115 -1.66 1.61 -0.17
N ILE A 116 -2.58 0.65 -0.04
CA ILE A 116 -3.12 0.15 1.23
C ILE A 116 -2.28 -1.05 1.66
N ILE A 117 -1.55 -0.92 2.77
CA ILE A 117 -0.48 -1.83 3.19
C ILE A 117 -0.86 -2.50 4.50
N PHE A 118 -0.89 -3.85 4.50
CA PHE A 118 -1.22 -4.69 5.64
C PHE A 118 0.00 -5.43 6.21
N PHE A 119 1.19 -4.85 6.06
CA PHE A 119 2.42 -5.37 6.64
C PHE A 119 3.29 -4.23 7.18
N HIS A 120 4.33 -4.56 7.95
CA HIS A 120 5.26 -3.57 8.47
C HIS A 120 6.18 -3.06 7.36
N LEU A 121 6.00 -1.81 6.96
CA LEU A 121 6.79 -1.13 5.94
C LEU A 121 7.73 -0.11 6.58
N GLY A 122 8.99 -0.50 6.78
CA GLY A 122 10.04 0.40 7.25
C GLY A 122 9.77 1.08 8.60
N PHE A 123 10.59 2.07 8.92
CA PHE A 123 10.51 2.86 10.15
C PHE A 123 9.77 4.17 9.91
N GLY A 124 9.05 4.65 10.93
CA GLY A 124 8.27 5.87 10.91
C GLY A 124 7.09 5.77 11.86
N LYS A 125 6.63 6.91 12.40
CA LYS A 125 5.61 6.94 13.46
C LYS A 125 4.18 7.07 12.94
N ASP A 126 4.02 7.59 11.71
CA ASP A 126 2.71 7.85 11.13
C ASP A 126 2.15 6.61 10.41
N TYR A 127 0.84 6.53 10.31
CA TYR A 127 0.12 5.48 9.58
C TYR A 127 -0.23 5.90 8.14
N ILE A 128 -0.03 7.19 7.77
CA ILE A 128 -0.15 7.69 6.39
C ILE A 128 1.10 8.48 6.02
N TYR A 129 1.61 8.21 4.83
CA TYR A 129 2.66 8.99 4.21
C TYR A 129 2.20 9.48 2.85
N HIS A 130 2.40 10.76 2.59
CA HIS A 130 2.14 11.41 1.31
C HIS A 130 3.46 11.80 0.66
N GLY A 131 3.71 11.30 -0.54
CA GLY A 131 4.89 11.58 -1.35
C GLY A 131 4.53 12.34 -2.60
N LYS A 132 5.25 13.41 -2.88
CA LYS A 132 5.14 14.19 -4.12
C LYS A 132 6.50 14.63 -4.61
N THR A 133 6.63 14.92 -5.91
CA THR A 133 7.84 15.47 -6.50
C THR A 133 7.80 16.99 -6.42
N GLU A 134 8.86 17.60 -5.89
CA GLU A 134 9.05 19.05 -5.84
C GLU A 134 10.43 19.40 -6.39
N PHE A 135 10.52 20.46 -7.18
CA PHE A 135 11.78 21.03 -7.64
C PHE A 135 12.16 22.16 -6.71
N ARG A 136 13.26 21.96 -5.96
CA ARG A 136 13.78 22.94 -4.99
C ARG A 136 15.05 23.59 -5.51
N GLY A 137 15.21 24.86 -5.21
CA GLY A 137 16.43 25.62 -5.54
C GLY A 137 17.66 24.94 -4.90
N LEU A 138 18.71 24.73 -5.70
CA LEU A 138 19.95 24.11 -5.21
C LEU A 138 20.65 24.99 -4.16
N HIS A 139 20.52 26.30 -4.30
CA HIS A 139 21.15 27.28 -3.40
C HIS A 139 20.23 27.71 -2.25
N ASN A 140 18.93 27.48 -2.37
CA ASN A 140 17.93 27.75 -1.34
C ASN A 140 16.88 26.64 -1.37
N SER A 141 16.92 25.72 -0.42
CA SER A 141 16.01 24.56 -0.35
C SER A 141 14.55 24.93 -0.02
N GLU A 142 14.30 26.16 0.44
CA GLU A 142 12.94 26.66 0.69
C GLU A 142 12.30 27.24 -0.57
N ASP A 143 13.12 27.57 -1.58
CA ASP A 143 12.64 28.03 -2.87
C ASP A 143 12.12 26.85 -3.70
N ILE A 144 10.80 26.79 -3.85
CA ILE A 144 10.12 25.75 -4.66
C ILE A 144 9.75 26.39 -6.00
N LEU A 145 10.21 25.77 -7.09
CA LEU A 145 9.86 26.19 -8.43
C LEU A 145 8.34 26.07 -8.64
N LYS A 146 7.70 27.21 -8.85
CA LYS A 146 6.27 27.28 -9.19
C LYS A 146 6.13 27.52 -10.69
N LEU A 147 5.43 26.64 -11.36
CA LEU A 147 5.12 26.80 -12.77
C LEU A 147 3.95 27.77 -12.95
N PHE A 148 4.02 28.62 -13.96
CA PHE A 148 2.87 29.45 -14.34
C PHE A 148 1.74 28.56 -14.87
N GLY A 149 0.47 28.90 -14.59
CA GLY A 149 -0.70 28.12 -14.98
C GLY A 149 -0.70 27.75 -16.47
N ASN A 150 -0.34 28.70 -17.35
CA ASN A 150 -0.24 28.44 -18.78
C ASN A 150 0.92 27.51 -19.18
N GLN A 151 2.00 27.45 -18.38
CA GLN A 151 3.09 26.50 -18.58
C GLN A 151 2.71 25.12 -18.03
N HIS A 152 1.96 25.08 -16.94
CA HIS A 152 1.42 23.86 -16.40
C HIS A 152 0.53 23.15 -17.45
N ASP A 153 -0.34 23.91 -18.13
CA ASP A 153 -1.26 23.35 -19.13
C ASP A 153 -0.58 23.04 -20.48
N LEU A 154 0.51 23.73 -20.84
CA LEU A 154 1.16 23.58 -22.15
C LEU A 154 2.41 22.70 -22.14
N PHE A 155 3.17 22.63 -21.04
CA PHE A 155 4.48 21.99 -21.01
C PHE A 155 4.52 20.67 -20.23
N PHE A 156 3.70 20.51 -19.19
CA PHE A 156 3.66 19.24 -18.44
C PHE A 156 3.11 18.08 -19.25
N TYR A 157 2.35 18.38 -20.29
CA TYR A 157 1.64 17.36 -21.08
C TYR A 157 2.33 16.93 -22.35
N LYS A 158 3.42 17.58 -22.75
CA LYS A 158 4.18 17.19 -23.94
C LYS A 158 5.19 16.08 -23.71
N ASN A 159 5.67 15.90 -22.50
CA ASN A 159 6.63 14.86 -22.17
C ASN A 159 5.98 13.86 -21.20
N THR A 160 5.85 12.63 -21.63
CA THR A 160 5.27 11.51 -20.86
C THR A 160 5.98 11.21 -19.53
N TYR A 161 7.10 11.87 -19.24
CA TYR A 161 7.90 11.71 -18.02
C TYR A 161 7.55 12.71 -16.90
N ASP A 162 6.79 13.75 -17.21
CA ASP A 162 6.62 14.91 -16.32
C ASP A 162 5.22 15.03 -15.70
N ILE A 163 4.38 14.00 -15.78
CA ILE A 163 3.07 14.06 -15.12
C ILE A 163 3.27 13.99 -13.62
N PRO A 164 2.75 14.94 -12.85
CA PRO A 164 2.84 14.90 -11.40
C PRO A 164 2.15 13.64 -10.88
N THR A 165 2.91 12.84 -10.16
CA THR A 165 2.40 11.67 -9.46
C THR A 165 2.50 11.92 -7.98
N GLU A 166 1.40 11.72 -7.27
CA GLU A 166 1.38 11.72 -5.82
C GLU A 166 1.17 10.30 -5.30
N TYR A 167 1.92 9.95 -4.27
CA TYR A 167 1.89 8.64 -3.64
C TYR A 167 1.27 8.75 -2.25
N TYR A 168 0.30 7.89 -1.96
CA TYR A 168 -0.25 7.71 -0.62
C TYR A 168 0.07 6.30 -0.15
N LEU A 169 0.81 6.20 0.97
CA LEU A 169 1.15 4.94 1.61
C LEU A 169 0.33 4.84 2.91
N LEU A 170 -0.65 3.94 2.93
CA LEU A 170 -1.57 3.73 4.04
C LEU A 170 -1.16 2.48 4.82
N ARG A 171 -0.48 2.66 5.93
CA ARG A 171 0.08 1.59 6.79
C ARG A 171 -0.94 1.16 7.83
N THR A 172 -1.86 0.28 7.47
CA THR A 172 -3.00 -0.11 8.32
C THR A 172 -2.58 -0.69 9.66
N GLU A 173 -1.47 -1.45 9.70
CA GLU A 173 -0.96 -2.07 10.94
C GLU A 173 -0.49 -1.04 11.98
N TYR A 174 -0.10 0.16 11.56
CA TYR A 174 0.35 1.22 12.46
C TYR A 174 -0.80 2.05 13.07
N PHE A 175 -2.01 1.90 12.56
CA PHE A 175 -3.18 2.55 13.16
C PHE A 175 -3.58 1.82 14.45
N ASN A 176 -3.33 2.43 15.61
CA ASN A 176 -3.54 1.82 16.94
C ASN A 176 -4.25 2.74 17.93
N LYS A 177 -4.96 3.76 17.44
CA LYS A 177 -5.71 4.73 18.25
C LYS A 177 -7.21 4.63 18.04
N ALA A 178 -7.99 5.21 18.93
CA ALA A 178 -9.41 5.44 18.69
C ALA A 178 -9.59 6.45 17.55
N PRO A 179 -10.56 6.25 16.64
CA PRO A 179 -10.85 7.20 15.58
C PRO A 179 -11.24 8.56 16.12
N THR A 180 -10.62 9.62 15.63
CA THR A 180 -10.93 11.02 15.99
C THR A 180 -11.27 11.87 14.76
N THR A 181 -10.99 11.36 13.57
CA THR A 181 -11.27 12.01 12.28
C THR A 181 -12.00 11.04 11.34
N PRO A 182 -12.69 11.54 10.31
CA PRO A 182 -13.29 10.68 9.30
C PRO A 182 -12.30 9.70 8.65
N LEU A 183 -11.06 10.10 8.48
CA LEU A 183 -10.01 9.23 7.92
C LEU A 183 -9.61 8.13 8.91
N ASP A 184 -9.57 8.42 10.21
CA ASP A 184 -9.35 7.41 11.24
C ASP A 184 -10.45 6.34 11.27
N GLU A 185 -11.71 6.73 11.01
CA GLU A 185 -12.82 5.78 10.91
C GLU A 185 -12.62 4.79 9.74
N TRP A 186 -12.14 5.28 8.59
CA TRP A 186 -11.74 4.45 7.45
C TRP A 186 -10.59 3.51 7.80
N PHE A 187 -9.54 4.00 8.49
CA PHE A 187 -8.43 3.16 8.92
C PHE A 187 -8.85 2.06 9.89
N ARG A 188 -9.75 2.36 10.80
CA ARG A 188 -10.35 1.34 11.68
C ARG A 188 -11.03 0.25 10.85
N PHE A 189 -11.87 0.63 9.91
CA PHE A 189 -12.53 -0.34 9.02
C PHE A 189 -11.52 -1.16 8.20
N LEU A 190 -10.54 -0.52 7.59
CA LEU A 190 -9.49 -1.20 6.81
C LEU A 190 -8.75 -2.25 7.67
N LYS A 191 -8.43 -1.90 8.92
CA LYS A 191 -7.67 -2.76 9.83
C LYS A 191 -8.52 -3.88 10.43
N THR A 192 -9.70 -3.56 10.92
CA THR A 192 -10.51 -4.45 11.78
C THR A 192 -11.71 -5.07 11.08
N THR A 193 -12.08 -4.55 9.90
CA THR A 193 -13.33 -4.90 9.20
C THR A 193 -14.58 -4.54 10.02
N GLU A 194 -14.46 -3.60 10.95
CA GLU A 194 -15.55 -3.13 11.81
C GLU A 194 -15.84 -1.66 11.52
N ILE A 195 -17.12 -1.32 11.40
CA ILE A 195 -17.60 0.06 11.26
C ILE A 195 -18.44 0.38 12.51
N ASP A 196 -18.07 1.46 13.20
CA ASP A 196 -18.83 1.93 14.36
C ASP A 196 -20.23 2.39 13.94
N ASN A 197 -21.23 2.19 14.81
CA ASN A 197 -22.59 2.67 14.54
C ASN A 197 -22.67 4.18 14.46
N THR A 198 -21.73 4.87 15.07
CA THR A 198 -21.60 6.33 15.08
C THR A 198 -20.69 6.86 13.98
N ALA A 199 -20.14 6.00 13.13
CA ALA A 199 -19.26 6.41 12.04
C ALA A 199 -19.98 7.36 11.06
N THR A 200 -19.34 8.49 10.80
CA THR A 200 -19.87 9.58 9.97
C THR A 200 -19.07 9.83 8.70
N ALA A 201 -17.92 9.18 8.56
CA ALA A 201 -17.09 9.35 7.37
C ALA A 201 -17.87 8.96 6.11
N LYS A 202 -17.76 9.81 5.10
CA LYS A 202 -18.43 9.62 3.81
C LYS A 202 -18.16 8.21 3.26
N GLY A 203 -19.21 7.50 2.88
CA GLY A 203 -19.14 6.14 2.32
C GLY A 203 -19.09 5.01 3.35
N LEU A 204 -18.82 5.25 4.64
CA LEU A 204 -18.82 4.21 5.67
C LEU A 204 -20.24 3.73 6.05
N PRO A 205 -21.26 4.58 6.17
CA PRO A 205 -22.62 4.10 6.35
C PRO A 205 -23.07 3.17 5.22
N GLU A 206 -22.78 3.54 3.97
CA GLU A 206 -23.08 2.73 2.80
C GLU A 206 -22.23 1.44 2.76
N ALA A 207 -20.96 1.51 3.16
CA ALA A 207 -20.11 0.32 3.29
C ALA A 207 -20.71 -0.68 4.29
N ARG A 208 -21.23 -0.22 5.43
CA ARG A 208 -21.88 -1.09 6.42
C ARG A 208 -23.08 -1.84 5.86
N GLU A 209 -23.85 -1.20 5.00
CA GLU A 209 -25.02 -1.83 4.40
C GLU A 209 -24.65 -2.79 3.27
N ARG A 210 -23.71 -2.37 2.41
CA ARG A 210 -23.39 -3.07 1.15
C ARG A 210 -22.33 -4.16 1.30
N LEU A 211 -21.46 -4.06 2.30
CA LEU A 211 -20.36 -5.01 2.51
C LEU A 211 -20.66 -6.05 3.60
N ARG A 212 -21.93 -6.43 3.77
CA ARG A 212 -22.31 -7.52 4.67
C ARG A 212 -22.05 -8.87 4.02
N VAL A 213 -21.42 -9.77 4.77
CA VAL A 213 -21.17 -11.15 4.29
C VAL A 213 -22.49 -11.88 4.00
N GLU A 214 -23.55 -11.56 4.72
CA GLU A 214 -24.89 -12.10 4.53
C GLU A 214 -25.52 -11.71 3.19
N ALA A 215 -25.13 -10.55 2.64
CA ALA A 215 -25.63 -10.04 1.36
C ALA A 215 -24.99 -10.73 0.14
N LEU A 216 -23.91 -11.49 0.34
CA LEU A 216 -23.24 -12.23 -0.73
C LEU A 216 -24.11 -13.40 -1.20
N SER A 217 -24.10 -13.66 -2.50
CA SER A 217 -24.62 -14.89 -3.06
C SER A 217 -23.89 -16.12 -2.50
N PRO A 218 -24.48 -17.33 -2.55
CA PRO A 218 -23.84 -18.54 -2.04
C PRO A 218 -22.45 -18.81 -2.66
N ASP A 219 -22.27 -18.47 -3.94
CA ASP A 219 -20.99 -18.65 -4.64
C ASP A 219 -19.95 -17.64 -4.20
N GLU A 220 -20.32 -16.38 -4.09
CA GLU A 220 -19.46 -15.32 -3.58
C GLU A 220 -19.05 -15.56 -2.13
N LYS A 221 -19.97 -16.03 -1.30
CA LYS A 221 -19.67 -16.39 0.09
C LYS A 221 -18.64 -17.52 0.19
N ARG A 222 -18.78 -18.56 -0.65
CA ARG A 222 -17.78 -19.64 -0.74
C ARG A 222 -16.42 -19.11 -1.21
N ALA A 223 -16.40 -18.22 -2.21
CA ALA A 223 -15.19 -17.59 -2.69
C ALA A 223 -14.53 -16.74 -1.60
N TYR A 224 -15.32 -15.92 -0.88
CA TYR A 224 -14.84 -15.10 0.23
C TYR A 224 -14.20 -15.94 1.33
N ILE A 225 -14.84 -17.01 1.77
CA ILE A 225 -14.32 -17.89 2.81
C ILE A 225 -12.97 -18.50 2.38
N ARG A 226 -12.89 -19.05 1.16
CA ARG A 226 -11.62 -19.60 0.63
C ARG A 226 -10.49 -18.57 0.59
N ASP A 227 -10.80 -17.36 0.14
CA ASP A 227 -9.80 -16.28 0.06
C ASP A 227 -9.32 -15.86 1.47
N MET A 228 -10.23 -15.86 2.47
CA MET A 228 -9.87 -15.58 3.87
C MET A 228 -9.03 -16.68 4.50
N GLU A 229 -9.34 -17.93 4.23
CA GLU A 229 -8.54 -19.09 4.67
C GLU A 229 -7.13 -19.05 4.05
N ALA A 230 -7.03 -18.81 2.74
CA ALA A 230 -5.75 -18.68 2.04
C ALA A 230 -4.91 -17.52 2.61
N LEU A 231 -5.52 -16.38 2.86
CA LEU A 231 -4.84 -15.23 3.47
C LEU A 231 -4.36 -15.52 4.89
N SER A 232 -5.19 -16.20 5.69
CA SER A 232 -4.83 -16.63 7.05
C SER A 232 -3.64 -17.58 7.04
N TYR A 233 -3.65 -18.54 6.12
CA TYR A 233 -2.53 -19.47 5.94
C TYR A 233 -1.24 -18.74 5.54
N GLN A 234 -1.29 -17.85 4.54
CA GLN A 234 -0.15 -17.06 4.11
C GLN A 234 0.44 -16.23 5.26
N ARG A 235 -0.41 -15.58 6.05
CA ARG A 235 0.02 -14.81 7.23
C ARG A 235 0.69 -15.69 8.28
N SER A 236 0.18 -16.90 8.50
CA SER A 236 0.77 -17.85 9.44
C SER A 236 2.16 -18.29 8.97
N VAL A 237 2.32 -18.66 7.70
CA VAL A 237 3.61 -19.05 7.11
C VAL A 237 4.62 -17.91 7.22
N PHE A 238 4.21 -16.68 6.85
CA PHE A 238 5.08 -15.51 6.94
C PHE A 238 5.52 -15.23 8.39
N LYS A 239 4.57 -15.31 9.34
CA LYS A 239 4.86 -15.11 10.77
C LYS A 239 5.84 -16.17 11.30
N SER A 240 5.69 -17.43 10.90
CA SER A 240 6.63 -18.50 11.29
C SER A 240 8.02 -18.24 10.75
N ALA A 241 8.16 -17.93 9.46
CA ALA A 241 9.45 -17.62 8.85
C ALA A 241 10.11 -16.37 9.49
N TRP A 242 9.30 -15.36 9.83
CA TRP A 242 9.80 -14.17 10.52
C TRP A 242 10.32 -14.50 11.92
N ILE A 243 9.59 -15.34 12.70
CA ILE A 243 10.01 -15.76 14.04
C ILE A 243 11.30 -16.57 13.97
N GLU A 244 11.41 -17.49 12.99
CA GLU A 244 12.62 -18.29 12.78
C GLU A 244 13.83 -17.40 12.43
N GLY A 245 13.69 -16.51 11.45
CA GLY A 245 14.74 -15.58 11.06
C GLY A 245 15.15 -14.62 12.19
N TRP A 246 14.17 -14.15 12.97
CA TRP A 246 14.45 -13.32 14.15
C TRP A 246 15.21 -14.09 15.22
N ALA A 247 14.81 -15.35 15.49
CA ALA A 247 15.47 -16.19 16.48
C ALA A 247 16.91 -16.54 16.09
N GLU A 248 17.17 -16.78 14.79
CA GLU A 248 18.51 -17.00 14.25
C GLU A 248 19.36 -15.72 14.39
N GLY A 249 18.87 -14.59 13.92
CA GLY A 249 19.58 -13.32 14.02
C GLY A 249 19.84 -12.87 15.46
N TYR A 250 18.91 -13.14 16.38
CA TYR A 250 19.13 -12.88 17.80
C TYR A 250 20.23 -13.75 18.40
N LYS A 251 20.27 -15.05 18.07
CA LYS A 251 21.33 -15.96 18.53
C LYS A 251 22.69 -15.49 18.03
N GLU A 252 22.78 -15.12 16.74
CA GLU A 252 24.02 -14.64 16.15
C GLU A 252 24.51 -13.35 16.78
N SER A 253 23.64 -12.35 16.92
CA SER A 253 23.96 -11.07 17.58
C SER A 253 24.36 -11.26 19.06
N TYR A 254 23.69 -12.14 19.79
CA TYR A 254 24.03 -12.44 21.17
C TYR A 254 25.40 -13.13 21.27
N SER A 255 25.70 -14.08 20.38
CA SER A 255 26.99 -14.76 20.34
C SER A 255 28.14 -13.79 20.04
N GLN A 256 27.94 -12.84 19.13
CA GLN A 256 28.94 -11.81 18.82
C GLN A 256 29.17 -10.87 20.04
N GLU A 257 28.14 -10.43 20.71
CA GLU A 257 28.27 -9.57 21.89
C GLU A 257 28.99 -10.29 23.05
N VAL A 258 28.67 -11.57 23.28
CA VAL A 258 29.37 -12.41 24.26
C VAL A 258 30.84 -12.57 23.88
N ALA A 259 31.14 -12.85 22.59
CA ALA A 259 32.49 -12.98 22.10
C ALA A 259 33.32 -11.69 22.31
N LYS A 260 32.74 -10.52 22.01
CA LYS A 260 33.39 -9.23 22.30
C LYS A 260 33.75 -9.04 23.75
N ARG A 261 32.83 -9.35 24.66
CA ARG A 261 33.06 -9.25 26.10
C ARG A 261 34.14 -10.22 26.57
N MET A 262 34.10 -11.48 26.13
CA MET A 262 35.09 -12.48 26.48
C MET A 262 36.48 -12.12 25.94
N LYS A 263 36.55 -11.57 24.71
CA LYS A 263 37.80 -11.06 24.12
C LYS A 263 38.36 -9.89 24.94
N ALA A 264 37.52 -8.94 25.36
CA ALA A 264 37.91 -7.81 26.19
C ALA A 264 38.40 -8.25 27.60
N MET A 265 37.90 -9.37 28.09
CA MET A 265 38.35 -9.99 29.37
C MET A 265 39.62 -10.78 29.21
N GLY A 266 40.19 -10.90 28.00
CA GLY A 266 41.44 -11.63 27.75
C GLY A 266 41.32 -13.15 27.80
N LEU A 267 40.10 -13.70 27.59
CA LEU A 267 39.93 -15.16 27.59
C LEU A 267 40.56 -15.83 26.36
N PRO A 268 41.05 -17.08 26.49
CA PRO A 268 41.65 -17.83 25.40
C PRO A 268 40.67 -18.00 24.22
N MET A 269 41.14 -17.88 22.99
CA MET A 269 40.35 -18.01 21.77
C MET A 269 39.51 -19.30 21.72
N GLU A 270 40.09 -20.43 22.15
CA GLU A 270 39.39 -21.72 22.21
C GLU A 270 38.20 -21.70 23.12
N THR A 271 38.31 -20.99 24.26
CA THR A 271 37.22 -20.82 25.21
C THR A 271 36.08 -19.96 24.61
N ILE A 272 36.46 -18.89 23.88
CA ILE A 272 35.50 -18.04 23.19
C ILE A 272 34.73 -18.82 22.12
N ILE A 273 35.45 -19.60 21.29
CA ILE A 273 34.86 -20.48 20.26
C ILE A 273 33.85 -21.46 20.88
N GLN A 274 34.26 -22.15 21.97
CA GLN A 274 33.41 -23.14 22.64
C GLN A 274 32.13 -22.51 23.20
N CYS A 275 32.22 -21.30 23.76
CA CYS A 275 31.07 -20.63 24.39
C CYS A 275 30.12 -19.98 23.37
N THR A 276 30.66 -19.45 22.27
CA THR A 276 29.89 -18.64 21.32
C THR A 276 29.51 -19.37 20.04
N ARG A 277 30.23 -20.46 19.74
CA ARG A 277 30.17 -21.23 18.49
C ARG A 277 30.55 -20.41 17.24
N LEU A 278 31.14 -19.24 17.42
CA LEU A 278 31.75 -18.46 16.35
C LEU A 278 33.10 -19.03 15.97
N THR A 279 33.49 -18.86 14.70
CA THR A 279 34.82 -19.24 14.21
C THR A 279 35.89 -18.27 14.72
N ALA A 280 37.15 -18.68 14.70
CA ALA A 280 38.26 -17.80 15.07
C ALA A 280 38.35 -16.56 14.17
N GLU A 281 37.99 -16.68 12.90
CA GLU A 281 37.94 -15.58 11.94
C GLU A 281 36.87 -14.55 12.30
N GLU A 282 35.67 -15.00 12.60
CA GLU A 282 34.57 -14.14 13.05
C GLU A 282 34.91 -13.41 14.36
N ILE A 283 35.51 -14.13 15.34
CA ILE A 283 35.92 -13.52 16.62
C ILE A 283 37.03 -12.48 16.41
N ASN A 284 37.92 -12.69 15.44
CA ASN A 284 39.01 -11.74 15.15
C ASN A 284 38.45 -10.43 14.50
N GLN A 285 37.36 -10.49 13.76
CA GLN A 285 36.71 -9.35 13.13
C GLN A 285 35.87 -8.51 14.12
N LEU A 286 35.57 -9.04 15.30
CA LEU A 286 34.87 -8.35 16.38
C LEU A 286 35.84 -7.50 17.23
#